data_f2a0969b33603b62d1cad9aa0f15b34f
#
_entry.id   f2a0969b33603b62d1cad9aa0f15b34f
#
_cell.length_a   1.000
_cell.length_b   1.000
_cell.length_c   1.000
_cell.angle_alpha   90.00
_cell.angle_beta   90.00
_cell.angle_gamma   90.00
#
_symmetry.space_group_name_H-M   'P 1'
#
loop_
_entity.id
_entity.type
_entity.pdbx_description
1 polymer ?
#
loop_
_entity_poly.entity_id
_entity_poly.type
_entity_poly.pdbx_seq_one_letter_code
_entity_poly.pdbx_strand_id
1 'polypeptide(L)'
;PTRDFDFLPRTTRSEIMAGMNFRGSFFGREMAIDLGTANTLVYVRGKGIVLNEPSVVAVNQDTGAVLAVGAEAKRMIGRTPGSIVAIRPLKDGVIADFDTTALMIKYFIRQVHKHTYLAKPRIVICVPSGITGVEQRAVKDAGYEAGARKVYIIEEPMAAAIGANLPIHEPTGNMVVDIGGGTTEVAVISMGGIVSAGSIRVGGDELDQAIISWIKREYSMLLGERTAEEIKMAVGSAYPLRDEPDAEIRGRDVATGLPKTIVISAEEIRKALEEPVTAIVNAVKATLDKTPPELSADLMDRGIFLTGGGALLRGLDERLRHETNIPIHIAERPLLAVVEGSGKCIEEFEALEKVLISEPRR
;
A
#
# COMPACT_ATOMS: atom_id res chain seq x y z
N PRO A 1 48.95 -30.02 -32.27
CA PRO A 1 49.21 -29.94 -30.85
C PRO A 1 47.92 -29.77 -30.10
N THR A 2 47.53 -30.89 -29.58
CA THR A 2 46.44 -31.16 -28.68
C THR A 2 46.72 -30.51 -27.30
N ARG A 3 45.71 -29.92 -26.66
CA ARG A 3 45.70 -29.71 -25.24
C ARG A 3 44.38 -30.22 -24.64
N ASP A 4 44.57 -31.20 -23.78
CA ASP A 4 43.60 -31.85 -22.93
C ASP A 4 42.94 -30.83 -21.97
N PHE A 5 41.64 -30.98 -21.77
CA PHE A 5 40.90 -30.47 -20.63
C PHE A 5 40.12 -31.62 -20.01
N ASP A 6 40.79 -32.36 -19.14
CA ASP A 6 40.16 -33.22 -18.14
C ASP A 6 39.98 -32.40 -16.84
N PHE A 7 38.98 -32.81 -16.06
CA PHE A 7 38.59 -32.44 -14.70
C PHE A 7 37.38 -31.52 -14.56
N LEU A 8 36.19 -32.14 -14.67
CA LEU A 8 35.05 -31.78 -13.81
C LEU A 8 34.55 -33.06 -13.12
N PRO A 9 34.35 -33.07 -11.78
CA PRO A 9 33.88 -34.25 -11.05
C PRO A 9 32.44 -34.55 -11.43
N ARG A 10 32.18 -35.85 -11.70
CA ARG A 10 30.84 -36.42 -11.92
C ARG A 10 30.05 -36.34 -10.61
N THR A 11 29.22 -35.34 -10.42
CA THR A 11 28.15 -35.35 -9.41
C THR A 11 27.13 -36.40 -9.81
N THR A 12 26.93 -37.38 -8.97
CA THR A 12 26.00 -38.50 -9.18
C THR A 12 24.55 -37.96 -9.16
N ARG A 13 23.73 -38.54 -10.06
CA ARG A 13 22.31 -38.22 -10.27
C ARG A 13 21.45 -38.32 -9.00
N SER A 14 21.99 -38.85 -7.91
CA SER A 14 21.33 -39.00 -6.60
C SER A 14 21.44 -37.73 -5.72
N GLU A 15 22.46 -36.86 -5.89
CA GLU A 15 22.61 -35.64 -5.10
C GLU A 15 21.79 -34.46 -5.65
N ILE A 16 21.40 -34.50 -6.92
CA ILE A 16 20.51 -33.49 -7.52
C ILE A 16 19.04 -33.71 -7.11
N MET A 17 18.67 -34.91 -6.68
CA MET A 17 17.29 -35.24 -6.28
C MET A 17 16.94 -34.96 -4.82
N ALA A 18 17.91 -34.68 -3.95
CA ALA A 18 17.68 -34.47 -2.52
C ALA A 18 17.32 -33.02 -2.14
N GLY A 19 17.36 -32.07 -3.08
CA GLY A 19 17.11 -30.63 -2.84
C GLY A 19 15.81 -30.09 -3.46
N MET A 20 15.05 -30.87 -4.21
CA MET A 20 13.80 -30.42 -4.81
C MET A 20 12.60 -30.88 -3.97
N ASN A 21 12.12 -30.02 -3.09
CA ASN A 21 10.79 -30.17 -2.51
C ASN A 21 9.71 -30.09 -3.60
N PHE A 22 9.41 -31.27 -4.22
CA PHE A 22 8.54 -31.43 -5.39
C PHE A 22 7.04 -31.20 -5.10
N ARG A 23 6.68 -30.88 -3.84
CA ARG A 23 5.27 -30.64 -3.45
C ARG A 23 4.72 -29.25 -3.78
N GLY A 24 5.55 -28.24 -4.08
CA GLY A 24 5.09 -26.88 -4.36
C GLY A 24 4.79 -26.55 -5.83
N SER A 25 5.18 -27.42 -6.78
CA SER A 25 5.20 -27.08 -8.21
C SER A 25 3.86 -27.23 -8.93
N PHE A 26 2.93 -28.08 -8.44
CA PHE A 26 1.67 -28.37 -9.14
C PHE A 26 0.54 -27.37 -8.85
N PHE A 27 0.54 -26.69 -7.68
CA PHE A 27 -0.56 -25.84 -7.24
C PHE A 27 -0.31 -24.32 -7.42
N GLY A 28 0.81 -23.95 -8.04
CA GLY A 28 1.24 -22.55 -8.08
C GLY A 28 1.87 -22.11 -6.75
N ARG A 29 2.65 -21.02 -6.82
CA ARG A 29 3.29 -20.46 -5.63
C ARG A 29 2.30 -19.62 -4.84
N GLU A 30 2.32 -19.76 -3.54
CA GLU A 30 1.53 -18.93 -2.63
C GLU A 30 1.97 -17.47 -2.73
N MET A 31 1.04 -16.55 -2.66
CA MET A 31 1.31 -15.14 -2.82
C MET A 31 0.46 -14.29 -1.88
N ALA A 32 1.02 -13.17 -1.46
CA ALA A 32 0.30 -12.11 -0.78
C ALA A 32 0.18 -10.90 -1.70
N ILE A 33 -0.97 -10.25 -1.67
CA ILE A 33 -1.27 -9.08 -2.48
C ILE A 33 -1.69 -7.97 -1.52
N ASP A 34 -0.89 -6.91 -1.49
CA ASP A 34 -1.29 -5.64 -0.92
C ASP A 34 -2.03 -4.88 -2.03
N LEU A 35 -3.34 -4.80 -1.88
CA LEU A 35 -4.23 -4.21 -2.89
C LEU A 35 -4.52 -2.75 -2.56
N GLY A 36 -3.48 -1.92 -2.55
CA GLY A 36 -3.59 -0.52 -2.17
C GLY A 36 -4.21 0.39 -3.23
N THR A 37 -4.79 1.50 -2.81
CA THR A 37 -5.40 2.52 -3.69
C THR A 37 -4.38 3.10 -4.68
N ALA A 38 -3.17 3.43 -4.24
CA ALA A 38 -2.13 4.01 -5.10
C ALA A 38 -1.32 2.95 -5.84
N ASN A 39 -0.87 1.90 -5.14
CA ASN A 39 -0.02 0.84 -5.68
C ASN A 39 -0.50 -0.52 -5.21
N THR A 40 -0.36 -1.51 -6.07
CA THR A 40 -0.53 -2.93 -5.74
C THR A 40 0.85 -3.58 -5.68
N LEU A 41 1.15 -4.22 -4.55
CA LEU A 41 2.38 -4.97 -4.34
C LEU A 41 2.09 -6.46 -4.22
N VAL A 42 2.98 -7.29 -4.77
CA VAL A 42 2.84 -8.74 -4.71
C VAL A 42 4.09 -9.37 -4.15
N TYR A 43 3.89 -10.13 -3.07
CA TYR A 43 4.90 -10.98 -2.45
C TYR A 43 4.67 -12.44 -2.85
N VAL A 44 5.71 -13.17 -3.15
CA VAL A 44 5.63 -14.61 -3.50
C VAL A 44 6.49 -15.41 -2.54
N ARG A 45 5.93 -16.47 -2.00
CA ARG A 45 6.61 -17.39 -1.08
C ARG A 45 7.96 -17.84 -1.62
N GLY A 46 9.01 -17.64 -0.84
CA GLY A 46 10.39 -17.98 -1.18
C GLY A 46 11.04 -17.10 -2.26
N LYS A 47 10.38 -16.00 -2.68
CA LYS A 47 10.95 -15.04 -3.64
C LYS A 47 10.94 -13.60 -3.15
N GLY A 48 10.16 -13.30 -2.10
CA GLY A 48 9.97 -11.93 -1.65
C GLY A 48 9.02 -11.12 -2.56
N ILE A 49 9.17 -9.81 -2.54
CA ILE A 49 8.38 -8.88 -3.35
C ILE A 49 8.82 -9.01 -4.81
N VAL A 50 7.90 -9.38 -5.68
CA VAL A 50 8.15 -9.62 -7.11
C VAL A 50 7.49 -8.60 -8.02
N LEU A 51 6.56 -7.78 -7.48
CA LEU A 51 5.82 -6.79 -8.23
C LEU A 51 5.48 -5.60 -7.32
N ASN A 52 5.65 -4.40 -7.87
CA ASN A 52 5.20 -3.14 -7.28
C ASN A 52 4.74 -2.25 -8.44
N GLU A 53 3.44 -2.15 -8.61
CA GLU A 53 2.83 -1.45 -9.74
C GLU A 53 1.72 -0.52 -9.27
N PRO A 54 1.54 0.64 -9.90
CA PRO A 54 0.38 1.50 -9.67
C PRO A 54 -0.93 0.76 -9.88
N SER A 55 -1.92 0.99 -9.02
CA SER A 55 -3.27 0.43 -9.13
C SER A 55 -4.09 1.18 -10.18
N VAL A 56 -3.66 1.13 -11.44
CA VAL A 56 -4.26 1.84 -12.58
C VAL A 56 -4.42 0.88 -13.75
N VAL A 57 -5.56 0.95 -14.42
CA VAL A 57 -5.88 0.18 -15.62
C VAL A 57 -6.34 1.14 -16.71
N ALA A 58 -5.73 1.08 -17.89
CA ALA A 58 -6.19 1.83 -19.06
C ALA A 58 -7.10 0.93 -19.91
N VAL A 59 -8.31 1.40 -20.17
CA VAL A 59 -9.32 0.69 -20.96
C VAL A 59 -9.78 1.52 -22.15
N ASN A 60 -10.10 0.86 -23.25
CA ASN A 60 -10.80 1.46 -24.35
C ASN A 60 -12.30 1.44 -24.02
N GLN A 61 -12.95 2.62 -23.96
CA GLN A 61 -14.36 2.72 -23.56
C GLN A 61 -15.33 2.10 -24.57
N ASP A 62 -14.97 2.11 -25.85
CA ASP A 62 -15.85 1.62 -26.91
C ASP A 62 -15.87 0.08 -26.97
N THR A 63 -14.75 -0.56 -26.64
CA THR A 63 -14.57 -2.01 -26.75
C THR A 63 -14.49 -2.73 -25.42
N GLY A 64 -14.29 -2.01 -24.30
CA GLY A 64 -14.00 -2.59 -22.99
C GLY A 64 -12.61 -3.27 -22.88
N ALA A 65 -11.78 -3.15 -23.94
CA ALA A 65 -10.48 -3.82 -23.97
C ALA A 65 -9.47 -3.14 -23.01
N VAL A 66 -8.77 -3.96 -22.20
CA VAL A 66 -7.65 -3.50 -21.38
C VAL A 66 -6.45 -3.25 -22.28
N LEU A 67 -5.94 -2.01 -22.25
CA LEU A 67 -4.81 -1.57 -23.08
C LEU A 67 -3.49 -1.61 -22.29
N ALA A 68 -3.53 -1.24 -21.00
CA ALA A 68 -2.35 -1.22 -20.12
C ALA A 68 -2.76 -1.40 -18.67
N VAL A 69 -1.83 -1.88 -17.83
CA VAL A 69 -1.99 -2.02 -16.37
C VAL A 69 -0.71 -1.50 -15.70
N GLY A 70 -0.86 -0.90 -14.51
CA GLY A 70 0.28 -0.48 -13.71
C GLY A 70 0.95 0.80 -14.21
N ALA A 71 2.27 0.82 -14.19
CA ALA A 71 3.08 2.00 -14.53
C ALA A 71 2.82 2.52 -15.96
N GLU A 72 2.53 1.64 -16.90
CA GLU A 72 2.17 2.03 -18.27
C GLU A 72 0.84 2.78 -18.30
N ALA A 73 -0.18 2.25 -17.60
CA ALA A 73 -1.48 2.92 -17.47
C ALA A 73 -1.38 4.26 -16.71
N LYS A 74 -0.58 4.32 -15.62
CA LYS A 74 -0.34 5.59 -14.86
C LYS A 74 0.23 6.69 -15.77
N ARG A 75 1.11 6.36 -16.70
CA ARG A 75 1.66 7.35 -17.65
C ARG A 75 0.63 7.92 -18.62
N MET A 76 -0.48 7.23 -18.82
CA MET A 76 -1.56 7.64 -19.71
C MET A 76 -2.55 8.60 -19.05
N ILE A 77 -2.57 8.72 -17.72
CA ILE A 77 -3.48 9.63 -17.00
C ILE A 77 -3.31 11.07 -17.51
N GLY A 78 -4.42 11.70 -17.88
CA GLY A 78 -4.47 13.08 -18.38
C GLY A 78 -3.85 13.30 -19.77
N ARG A 79 -3.51 12.22 -20.49
CA ARG A 79 -2.82 12.29 -21.80
C ARG A 79 -3.49 11.46 -22.89
N THR A 80 -4.64 10.85 -22.60
CA THR A 80 -5.35 9.97 -23.53
C THR A 80 -6.40 10.71 -24.34
N PRO A 81 -6.67 10.28 -25.59
CA PRO A 81 -7.87 10.70 -26.31
C PRO A 81 -9.12 10.19 -25.60
N GLY A 82 -10.28 10.80 -25.86
CA GLY A 82 -11.54 10.53 -25.15
C GLY A 82 -12.03 9.08 -25.18
N SER A 83 -11.57 8.27 -26.13
CA SER A 83 -11.89 6.84 -26.22
C SER A 83 -11.09 5.94 -25.26
N ILE A 84 -10.05 6.48 -24.61
CA ILE A 84 -9.20 5.73 -23.67
C ILE A 84 -9.27 6.38 -22.30
N VAL A 85 -9.65 5.61 -21.27
CA VAL A 85 -9.74 6.08 -19.90
C VAL A 85 -8.80 5.27 -19.01
N ALA A 86 -8.02 5.97 -18.20
CA ALA A 86 -7.25 5.37 -17.13
C ALA A 86 -8.12 5.33 -15.86
N ILE A 87 -8.44 4.12 -15.39
CA ILE A 87 -9.32 3.86 -14.25
C ILE A 87 -8.46 3.46 -13.06
N ARG A 88 -8.76 4.03 -11.88
CA ARG A 88 -8.30 3.53 -10.58
C ARG A 88 -9.39 2.61 -10.02
N PRO A 89 -9.24 1.29 -10.08
CA PRO A 89 -10.28 0.36 -9.66
C PRO A 89 -10.49 0.30 -8.16
N LEU A 90 -9.52 0.84 -7.41
CA LEU A 90 -9.55 1.00 -5.96
C LEU A 90 -9.59 2.48 -5.63
N LYS A 91 -10.46 2.86 -4.72
CA LYS A 91 -10.60 4.23 -4.23
C LYS A 91 -10.95 4.20 -2.74
N ASP A 92 -10.28 5.05 -1.96
CA ASP A 92 -10.54 5.20 -0.53
C ASP A 92 -10.52 3.84 0.23
N GLY A 93 -9.59 2.94 -0.17
CA GLY A 93 -9.42 1.62 0.42
C GLY A 93 -10.46 0.58 0.01
N VAL A 94 -11.41 0.89 -0.88
CA VAL A 94 -12.45 -0.05 -1.30
C VAL A 94 -12.42 -0.30 -2.81
N ILE A 95 -13.02 -1.41 -3.23
CA ILE A 95 -13.22 -1.71 -4.64
C ILE A 95 -14.30 -0.77 -5.21
N ALA A 96 -13.89 0.15 -6.07
CA ALA A 96 -14.78 1.06 -6.79
C ALA A 96 -15.29 0.43 -8.09
N ASP A 97 -14.49 -0.43 -8.72
CA ASP A 97 -14.81 -1.18 -9.94
C ASP A 97 -14.39 -2.64 -9.79
N PHE A 98 -15.37 -3.52 -9.60
CA PHE A 98 -15.14 -4.94 -9.34
C PHE A 98 -14.48 -5.65 -10.53
N ASP A 99 -15.01 -5.46 -11.72
CA ASP A 99 -14.55 -6.16 -12.93
C ASP A 99 -13.12 -5.76 -13.27
N THR A 100 -12.82 -4.45 -13.19
CA THR A 100 -11.48 -3.93 -13.43
C THR A 100 -10.50 -4.39 -12.33
N THR A 101 -10.94 -4.49 -11.06
CA THR A 101 -10.11 -5.04 -9.97
C THR A 101 -9.79 -6.51 -10.20
N ALA A 102 -10.78 -7.34 -10.55
CA ALA A 102 -10.56 -8.75 -10.84
C ALA A 102 -9.61 -8.96 -12.04
N LEU A 103 -9.75 -8.14 -13.09
CA LEU A 103 -8.84 -8.13 -14.25
C LEU A 103 -7.42 -7.73 -13.85
N MET A 104 -7.25 -6.74 -12.99
CA MET A 104 -5.95 -6.29 -12.49
C MET A 104 -5.28 -7.38 -11.65
N ILE A 105 -5.98 -8.00 -10.71
CA ILE A 105 -5.47 -9.13 -9.91
C ILE A 105 -5.07 -10.29 -10.82
N LYS A 106 -5.92 -10.64 -11.78
CA LYS A 106 -5.65 -11.70 -12.78
C LYS A 106 -4.41 -11.41 -13.61
N TYR A 107 -4.21 -10.16 -14.01
CA TYR A 107 -3.00 -9.72 -14.71
C TYR A 107 -1.76 -9.97 -13.84
N PHE A 108 -1.78 -9.57 -12.56
CA PHE A 108 -0.64 -9.76 -11.65
C PHE A 108 -0.37 -11.23 -11.35
N ILE A 109 -1.40 -12.05 -11.14
CA ILE A 109 -1.23 -13.51 -11.00
C ILE A 109 -0.53 -14.10 -12.22
N ARG A 110 -0.92 -13.69 -13.43
CA ARG A 110 -0.30 -14.16 -14.67
C ARG A 110 1.14 -13.70 -14.82
N GLN A 111 1.46 -12.48 -14.44
CA GLN A 111 2.84 -11.97 -14.46
C GLN A 111 3.77 -12.79 -13.56
N VAL A 112 3.28 -13.20 -12.39
CA VAL A 112 4.03 -14.03 -11.43
C VAL A 112 4.18 -15.47 -11.93
N HIS A 113 3.15 -16.03 -12.58
CA HIS A 113 3.09 -17.45 -12.97
C HIS A 113 3.26 -17.66 -14.47
N LYS A 114 4.14 -16.91 -15.14
CA LYS A 114 4.38 -16.92 -16.62
C LYS A 114 4.47 -18.30 -17.27
N HIS A 115 4.88 -19.33 -16.54
CA HIS A 115 5.11 -20.68 -17.07
C HIS A 115 4.15 -21.75 -16.53
N THR A 116 3.16 -21.38 -15.71
CA THR A 116 2.27 -22.35 -15.06
C THR A 116 0.81 -22.01 -15.38
N TYR A 117 0.36 -22.41 -16.56
CA TYR A 117 -0.98 -22.10 -17.10
C TYR A 117 -2.14 -22.60 -16.22
N LEU A 118 -1.89 -23.56 -15.34
CA LEU A 118 -2.86 -24.15 -14.42
C LEU A 118 -2.59 -23.83 -12.94
N ALA A 119 -1.72 -22.87 -12.67
CA ALA A 119 -1.43 -22.50 -11.30
C ALA A 119 -2.66 -21.87 -10.62
N LYS A 120 -3.12 -22.50 -9.56
CA LYS A 120 -4.20 -22.00 -8.70
C LYS A 120 -3.58 -21.68 -7.32
N PRO A 121 -3.00 -20.50 -7.13
CA PRO A 121 -2.33 -20.15 -5.87
C PRO A 121 -3.30 -20.03 -4.70
N ARG A 122 -2.80 -20.23 -3.48
CA ARG A 122 -3.40 -19.66 -2.28
C ARG A 122 -2.95 -18.19 -2.20
N ILE A 123 -3.88 -17.29 -1.93
CA ILE A 123 -3.62 -15.85 -1.90
C ILE A 123 -4.03 -15.29 -0.55
N VAL A 124 -3.21 -14.43 0.04
CA VAL A 124 -3.57 -13.53 1.14
C VAL A 124 -3.73 -12.13 0.55
N ILE A 125 -4.86 -11.47 0.78
CA ILE A 125 -5.14 -10.11 0.29
C ILE A 125 -5.28 -9.18 1.50
N CYS A 126 -4.56 -8.07 1.49
CA CYS A 126 -4.73 -7.01 2.47
C CYS A 126 -5.98 -6.18 2.17
N VAL A 127 -6.61 -5.74 3.23
CA VAL A 127 -7.79 -4.86 3.18
C VAL A 127 -7.73 -3.87 4.35
N PRO A 128 -8.30 -2.66 4.21
CA PRO A 128 -8.44 -1.74 5.32
C PRO A 128 -9.20 -2.32 6.50
N SER A 129 -8.96 -1.82 7.69
CA SER A 129 -9.73 -2.22 8.87
C SER A 129 -11.15 -1.66 8.77
N GLY A 130 -12.12 -2.43 9.28
CA GLY A 130 -13.52 -1.98 9.32
C GLY A 130 -14.25 -2.03 7.99
N ILE A 131 -13.73 -2.72 6.95
CA ILE A 131 -14.51 -2.98 5.74
C ILE A 131 -15.74 -3.83 6.06
N THR A 132 -16.82 -3.56 5.33
CA THR A 132 -18.08 -4.30 5.47
C THR A 132 -17.95 -5.76 5.01
N GLY A 133 -18.83 -6.64 5.49
CA GLY A 133 -18.88 -8.04 5.02
C GLY A 133 -19.16 -8.16 3.50
N VAL A 134 -19.82 -7.16 2.88
CA VAL A 134 -20.04 -7.11 1.45
C VAL A 134 -18.73 -6.82 0.71
N GLU A 135 -17.96 -5.84 1.18
CA GLU A 135 -16.65 -5.49 0.61
C GLU A 135 -15.66 -6.63 0.79
N GLN A 136 -15.62 -7.29 1.96
CA GLN A 136 -14.80 -8.50 2.17
C GLN A 136 -15.13 -9.61 1.15
N ARG A 137 -16.43 -9.83 0.91
CA ARG A 137 -16.88 -10.81 -0.09
C ARG A 137 -16.42 -10.40 -1.49
N ALA A 138 -16.57 -9.13 -1.87
CA ALA A 138 -16.14 -8.62 -3.17
C ALA A 138 -14.64 -8.85 -3.40
N VAL A 139 -13.79 -8.59 -2.39
CA VAL A 139 -12.34 -8.86 -2.47
C VAL A 139 -12.06 -10.36 -2.66
N LYS A 140 -12.75 -11.24 -1.90
CA LYS A 140 -12.60 -12.70 -2.06
C LYS A 140 -13.04 -13.17 -3.43
N ASP A 141 -14.20 -12.72 -3.89
CA ASP A 141 -14.77 -13.10 -5.19
C ASP A 141 -13.83 -12.65 -6.32
N ALA A 142 -13.29 -11.42 -6.27
CA ALA A 142 -12.28 -10.96 -7.22
C ALA A 142 -11.01 -11.83 -7.22
N GLY A 143 -10.54 -12.27 -6.07
CA GLY A 143 -9.42 -13.20 -5.94
C GLY A 143 -9.71 -14.58 -6.56
N TYR A 144 -10.91 -15.13 -6.31
CA TYR A 144 -11.32 -16.41 -6.90
C TYR A 144 -11.53 -16.31 -8.43
N GLU A 145 -12.14 -15.23 -8.92
CA GLU A 145 -12.32 -14.98 -10.35
C GLU A 145 -10.98 -14.77 -11.07
N ALA A 146 -10.01 -14.17 -10.39
CA ALA A 146 -8.64 -14.07 -10.88
C ALA A 146 -7.91 -15.42 -10.98
N GLY A 147 -8.47 -16.51 -10.39
CA GLY A 147 -7.98 -17.89 -10.50
C GLY A 147 -7.33 -18.45 -9.24
N ALA A 148 -7.46 -17.80 -8.07
CA ALA A 148 -7.00 -18.36 -6.81
C ALA A 148 -7.82 -19.62 -6.43
N ARG A 149 -7.15 -20.61 -5.79
CA ARG A 149 -7.85 -21.77 -5.20
C ARG A 149 -8.37 -21.50 -3.79
N LYS A 150 -7.74 -20.57 -3.08
CA LYS A 150 -8.13 -20.15 -1.73
C LYS A 150 -7.68 -18.71 -1.49
N VAL A 151 -8.56 -17.90 -0.95
CA VAL A 151 -8.33 -16.50 -0.63
C VAL A 151 -8.50 -16.30 0.87
N TYR A 152 -7.50 -15.74 1.51
CA TYR A 152 -7.52 -15.24 2.87
C TYR A 152 -7.46 -13.72 2.85
N ILE A 153 -7.98 -13.10 3.87
CA ILE A 153 -7.91 -11.66 4.09
C ILE A 153 -7.10 -11.38 5.35
N ILE A 154 -6.30 -10.33 5.31
CA ILE A 154 -5.66 -9.74 6.49
C ILE A 154 -5.97 -8.24 6.51
N GLU A 155 -6.18 -7.68 7.70
CA GLU A 155 -6.35 -6.24 7.85
C GLU A 155 -4.99 -5.52 7.71
N GLU A 156 -4.98 -4.41 6.96
CA GLU A 156 -3.78 -3.62 6.68
C GLU A 156 -2.97 -3.28 7.94
N PRO A 157 -3.56 -2.75 9.04
CA PRO A 157 -2.78 -2.43 10.22
C PRO A 157 -2.16 -3.65 10.90
N MET A 158 -2.81 -4.83 10.83
CA MET A 158 -2.22 -6.07 11.34
C MET A 158 -1.03 -6.49 10.46
N ALA A 159 -1.17 -6.42 9.14
CA ALA A 159 -0.09 -6.71 8.22
C ALA A 159 1.07 -5.71 8.41
N ALA A 160 0.77 -4.41 8.52
CA ALA A 160 1.77 -3.38 8.77
C ALA A 160 2.57 -3.62 10.06
N ALA A 161 1.89 -4.00 11.15
CA ALA A 161 2.54 -4.33 12.42
C ALA A 161 3.47 -5.56 12.31
N ILE A 162 3.02 -6.62 11.62
CA ILE A 162 3.84 -7.81 11.34
C ILE A 162 5.04 -7.43 10.47
N GLY A 163 4.84 -6.59 9.45
CA GLY A 163 5.89 -6.12 8.55
C GLY A 163 6.93 -5.25 9.26
N ALA A 164 6.49 -4.39 10.17
CA ALA A 164 7.34 -3.57 11.02
C ALA A 164 8.02 -4.36 12.15
N ASN A 165 7.86 -5.70 12.23
CA ASN A 165 8.41 -6.59 13.27
C ASN A 165 7.93 -6.25 14.69
N LEU A 166 6.73 -5.73 14.84
CA LEU A 166 6.18 -5.50 16.17
C LEU A 166 5.84 -6.83 16.87
N PRO A 167 6.05 -6.95 18.19
CA PRO A 167 5.77 -8.18 18.94
C PRO A 167 4.27 -8.33 19.21
N ILE A 168 3.49 -8.53 18.15
CA ILE A 168 2.03 -8.55 18.18
C ILE A 168 1.42 -9.64 19.09
N HIS A 169 2.18 -10.70 19.39
CA HIS A 169 1.71 -11.82 20.20
C HIS A 169 1.90 -11.60 21.71
N GLU A 170 2.66 -10.60 22.09
CA GLU A 170 2.88 -10.24 23.50
C GLU A 170 1.66 -9.55 24.09
N PRO A 171 1.44 -9.67 25.43
CA PRO A 171 0.36 -8.95 26.12
C PRO A 171 0.76 -7.48 26.39
N THR A 172 1.16 -6.77 25.34
CA THR A 172 1.61 -5.37 25.39
C THR A 172 0.97 -4.58 24.25
N GLY A 173 0.78 -3.27 24.46
CA GLY A 173 0.24 -2.37 23.45
C GLY A 173 1.26 -2.11 22.33
N ASN A 174 0.86 -2.37 21.09
CA ASN A 174 1.61 -2.01 19.89
C ASN A 174 0.72 -1.16 19.00
N MET A 175 1.07 0.09 18.75
CA MET A 175 0.28 0.98 17.90
C MET A 175 0.96 1.19 16.56
N VAL A 176 0.19 1.00 15.51
CA VAL A 176 0.60 1.26 14.13
C VAL A 176 -0.34 2.29 13.50
N VAL A 177 0.24 3.18 12.69
CA VAL A 177 -0.47 4.14 11.85
C VAL A 177 0.02 3.92 10.43
N ASP A 178 -0.82 3.30 9.61
CA ASP A 178 -0.53 3.05 8.20
C ASP A 178 -1.21 4.12 7.34
N ILE A 179 -0.41 4.93 6.66
CA ILE A 179 -0.89 6.04 5.84
C ILE A 179 -0.67 5.68 4.38
N GLY A 180 -1.71 5.13 3.78
CA GLY A 180 -1.74 4.69 2.39
C GLY A 180 -1.97 5.81 1.38
N GLY A 181 -2.36 5.42 0.15
CA GLY A 181 -2.76 6.36 -0.89
C GLY A 181 -4.15 6.97 -0.64
N GLY A 182 -5.13 6.13 -0.27
CA GLY A 182 -6.52 6.55 -0.10
C GLY A 182 -7.02 6.55 1.35
N THR A 183 -6.32 5.86 2.26
CA THR A 183 -6.75 5.69 3.66
C THR A 183 -5.60 5.89 4.63
N THR A 184 -5.96 6.21 5.87
CA THR A 184 -5.10 6.09 7.03
C THR A 184 -5.75 5.12 8.01
N GLU A 185 -5.03 4.05 8.31
CA GLU A 185 -5.42 3.00 9.25
C GLU A 185 -4.64 3.17 10.55
N VAL A 186 -5.36 3.22 11.66
CA VAL A 186 -4.76 3.35 13.00
C VAL A 186 -5.23 2.17 13.83
N ALA A 187 -4.30 1.41 14.42
CA ALA A 187 -4.69 0.31 15.28
C ALA A 187 -3.74 0.11 16.45
N VAL A 188 -4.31 -0.31 17.58
CA VAL A 188 -3.59 -0.84 18.74
C VAL A 188 -3.79 -2.35 18.78
N ILE A 189 -2.68 -3.09 18.79
CA ILE A 189 -2.63 -4.53 18.66
C ILE A 189 -1.99 -5.12 19.93
N SER A 190 -2.60 -6.17 20.46
CA SER A 190 -2.08 -6.94 21.59
C SER A 190 -2.54 -8.38 21.49
N MET A 191 -1.72 -9.35 21.92
CA MET A 191 -2.04 -10.79 21.97
C MET A 191 -2.56 -11.34 20.62
N GLY A 192 -2.05 -10.84 19.49
CA GLY A 192 -2.44 -11.25 18.14
C GLY A 192 -3.80 -10.74 17.68
N GLY A 193 -4.42 -9.80 18.39
CA GLY A 193 -5.71 -9.19 18.06
C GLY A 193 -5.65 -7.66 18.00
N ILE A 194 -6.52 -7.07 17.18
CA ILE A 194 -6.75 -5.62 17.17
C ILE A 194 -7.66 -5.28 18.33
N VAL A 195 -7.19 -4.45 19.26
CA VAL A 195 -7.92 -4.03 20.47
C VAL A 195 -8.72 -2.76 20.22
N SER A 196 -8.11 -1.81 19.52
CA SER A 196 -8.74 -0.55 19.11
C SER A 196 -8.30 -0.21 17.71
N ALA A 197 -9.21 0.23 16.86
CA ALA A 197 -8.89 0.66 15.50
C ALA A 197 -9.71 1.88 15.08
N GLY A 198 -9.16 2.62 14.12
CA GLY A 198 -9.81 3.70 13.41
C GLY A 198 -9.32 3.72 11.97
N SER A 199 -10.24 3.94 11.03
CA SER A 199 -9.96 4.11 9.60
C SER A 199 -10.56 5.42 9.14
N ILE A 200 -9.80 6.19 8.39
CA ILE A 200 -10.26 7.42 7.73
C ILE A 200 -9.88 7.41 6.26
N ARG A 201 -10.74 8.01 5.44
CA ARG A 201 -10.50 8.15 3.98
C ARG A 201 -9.68 9.41 3.70
N VAL A 202 -8.50 9.46 4.31
CA VAL A 202 -7.50 10.51 4.12
C VAL A 202 -6.17 9.81 3.95
N GLY A 203 -5.51 10.04 2.85
CA GLY A 203 -4.20 9.46 2.52
C GLY A 203 -3.44 10.34 1.54
N GLY A 204 -2.54 9.74 0.78
CA GLY A 204 -1.70 10.45 -0.19
C GLY A 204 -2.48 11.22 -1.24
N ASP A 205 -3.60 10.66 -1.72
CA ASP A 205 -4.44 11.26 -2.76
C ASP A 205 -5.14 12.53 -2.23
N GLU A 206 -5.61 12.51 -0.97
CA GLU A 206 -6.24 13.69 -0.35
C GLU A 206 -5.22 14.81 -0.10
N LEU A 207 -3.98 14.45 0.26
CA LEU A 207 -2.88 15.42 0.35
C LEU A 207 -2.60 16.06 -1.02
N ASP A 208 -2.63 15.32 -2.12
CA ASP A 208 -2.45 15.84 -3.46
C ASP A 208 -3.61 16.76 -3.88
N GLN A 209 -4.85 16.40 -3.56
CA GLN A 209 -6.03 17.23 -3.84
C GLN A 209 -6.04 18.54 -3.03
N ALA A 210 -5.55 18.51 -1.80
CA ALA A 210 -5.37 19.71 -0.98
C ALA A 210 -4.38 20.69 -1.63
N ILE A 211 -3.26 20.19 -2.17
CA ILE A 211 -2.29 21.00 -2.93
C ILE A 211 -2.94 21.58 -4.19
N ILE A 212 -3.64 20.76 -4.99
CA ILE A 212 -4.33 21.22 -6.21
C ILE A 212 -5.31 22.34 -5.88
N SER A 213 -6.11 22.15 -4.83
CA SER A 213 -7.13 23.09 -4.39
C SER A 213 -6.52 24.41 -3.90
N TRP A 214 -5.42 24.31 -3.15
CA TRP A 214 -4.66 25.48 -2.68
C TRP A 214 -4.11 26.28 -3.86
N ILE A 215 -3.38 25.65 -4.78
CA ILE A 215 -2.79 26.30 -5.95
C ILE A 215 -3.86 26.95 -6.85
N LYS A 216 -4.99 26.29 -7.01
CA LYS A 216 -6.13 26.85 -7.77
C LYS A 216 -6.66 28.11 -7.11
N ARG A 217 -6.78 28.14 -5.79
CA ARG A 217 -7.34 29.25 -5.02
C ARG A 217 -6.38 30.44 -4.96
N GLU A 218 -5.13 30.20 -4.58
CA GLU A 218 -4.16 31.26 -4.33
C GLU A 218 -3.52 31.81 -5.61
N TYR A 219 -3.32 30.96 -6.61
CA TYR A 219 -2.59 31.33 -7.84
C TYR A 219 -3.45 31.32 -9.10
N SER A 220 -4.73 30.99 -9.01
CA SER A 220 -5.63 30.81 -10.16
C SER A 220 -5.00 29.91 -11.23
N MET A 221 -4.35 28.81 -10.82
CA MET A 221 -3.65 27.88 -11.69
C MET A 221 -4.20 26.48 -11.52
N LEU A 222 -4.47 25.80 -12.64
CA LEU A 222 -4.82 24.38 -12.67
C LEU A 222 -3.55 23.53 -12.70
N LEU A 223 -3.51 22.55 -11.82
CA LEU A 223 -2.43 21.61 -11.65
C LEU A 223 -2.92 20.18 -11.92
N GLY A 224 -2.08 19.34 -12.50
CA GLY A 224 -2.38 17.91 -12.64
C GLY A 224 -2.03 17.12 -11.40
N GLU A 225 -2.73 16.01 -11.14
CA GLU A 225 -2.50 15.12 -9.98
C GLU A 225 -1.04 14.70 -9.84
N ARG A 226 -0.42 14.28 -10.94
CA ARG A 226 0.99 13.88 -10.93
C ARG A 226 1.93 15.00 -10.47
N THR A 227 1.69 16.23 -10.92
CA THR A 227 2.51 17.38 -10.50
C THR A 227 2.31 17.69 -9.02
N ALA A 228 1.08 17.54 -8.51
CA ALA A 228 0.79 17.71 -7.07
C ALA A 228 1.53 16.65 -6.23
N GLU A 229 1.52 15.37 -6.65
CA GLU A 229 2.29 14.29 -6.02
C GLU A 229 3.80 14.62 -6.01
N GLU A 230 4.35 15.09 -7.13
CA GLU A 230 5.76 15.51 -7.24
C GLU A 230 6.10 16.68 -6.28
N ILE A 231 5.21 17.67 -6.16
CA ILE A 231 5.35 18.79 -5.21
C ILE A 231 5.30 18.31 -3.76
N LYS A 232 4.31 17.49 -3.42
CA LYS A 232 4.18 16.89 -2.08
C LYS A 232 5.48 16.20 -1.67
N MET A 233 6.05 15.38 -2.55
CA MET A 233 7.31 14.67 -2.26
C MET A 233 8.51 15.60 -2.19
N ALA A 234 8.57 16.65 -3.00
CA ALA A 234 9.72 17.55 -3.08
C ALA A 234 9.76 18.57 -1.93
N VAL A 235 8.64 19.22 -1.63
CA VAL A 235 8.59 20.35 -0.67
C VAL A 235 7.51 20.22 0.41
N GLY A 236 6.67 19.15 0.36
CA GLY A 236 5.64 18.90 1.37
C GLY A 236 6.22 18.66 2.76
N SER A 237 5.57 19.21 3.79
CA SER A 237 5.89 18.94 5.19
C SER A 237 4.65 19.09 6.07
N ALA A 238 4.62 18.36 7.19
CA ALA A 238 3.55 18.44 8.18
C ALA A 238 3.95 19.31 9.40
N TYR A 239 5.21 19.70 9.50
CA TYR A 239 5.78 20.49 10.59
C TYR A 239 6.88 21.41 10.04
N PRO A 240 7.15 22.59 10.66
CA PRO A 240 8.24 23.47 10.24
C PRO A 240 9.59 22.76 10.27
N LEU A 241 10.35 22.86 9.19
CA LEU A 241 11.66 22.24 9.03
C LEU A 241 12.76 23.32 9.07
N ARG A 242 14.00 22.90 9.37
CA ARG A 242 15.15 23.84 9.36
C ARG A 242 15.50 24.31 7.96
N ASP A 243 15.40 23.40 6.99
CA ASP A 243 15.65 23.65 5.57
C ASP A 243 14.34 23.49 4.81
N GLU A 244 13.77 24.58 4.34
CA GLU A 244 12.52 24.65 3.61
C GLU A 244 12.79 25.14 2.18
N PRO A 245 12.94 24.24 1.20
CA PRO A 245 13.21 24.63 -0.18
C PRO A 245 11.95 25.19 -0.85
N ASP A 246 12.17 26.08 -1.82
CA ASP A 246 11.16 26.49 -2.78
C ASP A 246 11.13 25.52 -3.98
N ALA A 247 9.99 25.45 -4.67
CA ALA A 247 9.82 24.67 -5.89
C ALA A 247 9.25 25.52 -7.03
N GLU A 248 9.84 25.39 -8.22
CA GLU A 248 9.21 25.90 -9.46
C GLU A 248 8.20 24.91 -9.97
N ILE A 249 6.96 25.35 -10.15
CA ILE A 249 5.87 24.50 -10.64
C ILE A 249 5.21 25.09 -11.88
N ARG A 250 4.72 24.22 -12.75
CA ARG A 250 4.11 24.58 -14.03
C ARG A 250 2.70 24.03 -14.12
N GLY A 251 1.79 24.87 -14.55
CA GLY A 251 0.39 24.53 -14.73
C GLY A 251 -0.26 25.38 -15.82
N ARG A 252 -1.59 25.43 -15.81
CA ARG A 252 -2.39 26.22 -16.74
C ARG A 252 -3.13 27.31 -15.97
N ASP A 253 -2.95 28.55 -16.39
CA ASP A 253 -3.71 29.69 -15.85
C ASP A 253 -5.21 29.52 -16.12
N VAL A 254 -6.03 29.74 -15.10
CA VAL A 254 -7.50 29.54 -15.17
C VAL A 254 -8.15 30.58 -16.08
N ALA A 255 -7.68 31.84 -16.04
CA ALA A 255 -8.33 32.94 -16.76
C ALA A 255 -7.96 32.97 -18.24
N THR A 256 -6.67 32.78 -18.56
CA THR A 256 -6.15 32.88 -19.92
C THR A 256 -6.06 31.55 -20.65
N GLY A 257 -6.07 30.43 -19.93
CA GLY A 257 -5.83 29.09 -20.47
C GLY A 257 -4.40 28.81 -20.87
N LEU A 258 -3.47 29.76 -20.72
CA LEU A 258 -2.08 29.64 -21.14
C LEU A 258 -1.22 28.91 -20.08
N PRO A 259 -0.09 28.33 -20.48
CA PRO A 259 0.91 27.81 -19.54
C PRO A 259 1.38 28.92 -18.57
N LYS A 260 1.50 28.57 -17.29
CA LYS A 260 1.94 29.46 -16.21
C LYS A 260 2.96 28.76 -15.35
N THR A 261 4.00 29.48 -14.94
CA THR A 261 5.02 29.02 -13.99
C THR A 261 4.97 29.89 -12.75
N ILE A 262 5.02 29.28 -11.57
CA ILE A 262 5.13 29.97 -10.28
C ILE A 262 6.22 29.32 -9.44
N VAL A 263 6.72 30.04 -8.44
CA VAL A 263 7.56 29.51 -7.36
C VAL A 263 6.71 29.42 -6.12
N ILE A 264 6.75 28.30 -5.44
CA ILE A 264 5.99 28.04 -4.22
C ILE A 264 6.93 27.59 -3.11
N SER A 265 6.68 28.08 -1.90
CA SER A 265 7.48 27.74 -0.72
C SER A 265 6.94 26.49 0.00
N ALA A 266 7.83 25.81 0.75
CA ALA A 266 7.45 24.69 1.61
C ALA A 266 6.40 25.11 2.68
N GLU A 267 6.47 26.36 3.17
CA GLU A 267 5.47 26.90 4.13
C GLU A 267 4.07 26.96 3.51
N GLU A 268 3.94 27.37 2.25
CA GLU A 268 2.65 27.42 1.55
C GLU A 268 2.08 26.01 1.33
N ILE A 269 2.94 25.06 0.94
CA ILE A 269 2.50 23.65 0.82
C ILE A 269 2.11 23.09 2.18
N ARG A 270 2.83 23.38 3.26
CA ARG A 270 2.43 22.97 4.62
C ARG A 270 1.05 23.53 5.01
N LYS A 271 0.77 24.80 4.67
CA LYS A 271 -0.56 25.38 4.87
C LYS A 271 -1.65 24.68 4.05
N ALA A 272 -1.34 24.28 2.82
CA ALA A 272 -2.25 23.52 1.99
C ALA A 272 -2.56 22.14 2.59
N LEU A 273 -1.58 21.51 3.24
CA LEU A 273 -1.68 20.17 3.83
C LEU A 273 -2.28 20.16 5.26
N GLU A 274 -2.51 21.32 5.87
CA GLU A 274 -2.91 21.42 7.29
C GLU A 274 -4.20 20.67 7.60
N GLU A 275 -5.22 20.75 6.73
CA GLU A 275 -6.50 20.09 6.94
C GLU A 275 -6.38 18.55 6.92
N PRO A 276 -5.84 17.93 5.88
CA PRO A 276 -5.69 16.46 5.86
C PRO A 276 -4.71 15.94 6.92
N VAL A 277 -3.62 16.67 7.23
CA VAL A 277 -2.70 16.30 8.30
C VAL A 277 -3.41 16.34 9.66
N THR A 278 -4.20 17.36 9.92
CA THR A 278 -5.01 17.46 11.17
C THR A 278 -6.02 16.32 11.26
N ALA A 279 -6.62 15.89 10.15
CA ALA A 279 -7.51 14.73 10.14
C ALA A 279 -6.79 13.44 10.56
N ILE A 280 -5.55 13.22 10.07
CA ILE A 280 -4.70 12.10 10.47
C ILE A 280 -4.39 12.15 11.98
N VAL A 281 -3.95 13.31 12.47
CA VAL A 281 -3.67 13.51 13.91
C VAL A 281 -4.90 13.19 14.78
N ASN A 282 -6.07 13.65 14.35
CA ASN A 282 -7.32 13.40 15.07
C ASN A 282 -7.71 11.93 15.07
N ALA A 283 -7.46 11.19 13.99
CA ALA A 283 -7.69 9.74 13.93
C ALA A 283 -6.80 8.99 14.93
N VAL A 284 -5.53 9.39 15.05
CA VAL A 284 -4.60 8.84 16.04
C VAL A 284 -5.11 9.12 17.46
N LYS A 285 -5.46 10.37 17.79
CA LYS A 285 -6.01 10.76 19.10
C LYS A 285 -7.32 9.99 19.43
N ALA A 286 -8.22 9.88 18.46
CA ALA A 286 -9.48 9.16 18.65
C ALA A 286 -9.30 7.65 18.88
N THR A 287 -8.25 7.05 18.33
CA THR A 287 -7.92 5.64 18.58
C THR A 287 -7.27 5.48 19.95
N LEU A 288 -6.39 6.39 20.36
CA LEU A 288 -5.82 6.40 21.72
C LEU A 288 -6.91 6.56 22.80
N ASP A 289 -7.89 7.42 22.58
CA ASP A 289 -9.01 7.65 23.52
C ASP A 289 -9.85 6.38 23.76
N LYS A 290 -9.94 5.49 22.78
CA LYS A 290 -10.64 4.20 22.85
C LYS A 290 -9.76 3.06 23.38
N THR A 291 -8.47 3.30 23.55
CA THR A 291 -7.51 2.27 23.96
C THR A 291 -7.55 2.05 25.45
N PRO A 292 -7.57 0.80 25.95
CA PRO A 292 -7.49 0.51 27.37
C PRO A 292 -6.28 1.16 28.03
N PRO A 293 -6.42 1.68 29.29
CA PRO A 293 -5.37 2.43 29.98
C PRO A 293 -4.03 1.71 30.07
N GLU A 294 -4.03 0.39 30.31
CA GLU A 294 -2.83 -0.42 30.43
C GLU A 294 -2.03 -0.44 29.10
N LEU A 295 -2.75 -0.61 27.97
CA LEU A 295 -2.13 -0.60 26.66
C LEU A 295 -1.69 0.82 26.25
N SER A 296 -2.44 1.85 26.65
CA SER A 296 -2.01 3.24 26.43
C SER A 296 -0.73 3.58 27.21
N ALA A 297 -0.57 3.03 28.42
CA ALA A 297 0.64 3.19 29.20
C ALA A 297 1.87 2.55 28.49
N ASP A 298 1.70 1.36 27.90
CA ASP A 298 2.77 0.71 27.12
C ASP A 298 3.26 1.59 25.96
N LEU A 299 2.36 2.35 25.32
CA LEU A 299 2.70 3.22 24.18
C LEU A 299 3.57 4.42 24.58
N MET A 300 3.57 4.83 25.85
CA MET A 300 4.46 5.89 26.34
C MET A 300 5.93 5.51 26.23
N ASP A 301 6.23 4.24 26.38
CA ASP A 301 7.59 3.68 26.31
C ASP A 301 7.89 3.13 24.90
N ARG A 302 6.96 2.42 24.29
CA ARG A 302 7.15 1.72 23.01
C ARG A 302 6.95 2.62 21.79
N GLY A 303 6.16 3.68 21.92
CA GLY A 303 5.85 4.62 20.84
C GLY A 303 4.80 4.11 19.85
N ILE A 304 4.58 4.94 18.84
CA ILE A 304 3.69 4.69 17.70
C ILE A 304 4.54 4.47 16.46
N PHE A 305 4.22 3.45 15.68
CA PHE A 305 4.94 3.10 14.45
C PHE A 305 4.18 3.59 13.22
N LEU A 306 4.85 4.40 12.39
CA LEU A 306 4.32 4.91 11.13
C LEU A 306 4.72 3.99 9.99
N THR A 307 3.75 3.61 9.16
CA THR A 307 3.90 2.81 7.94
C THR A 307 3.17 3.46 6.77
N GLY A 308 3.29 2.88 5.59
CA GLY A 308 2.72 3.44 4.38
C GLY A 308 3.52 4.58 3.76
N GLY A 309 3.10 5.03 2.59
CA GLY A 309 3.78 6.12 1.86
C GLY A 309 3.68 7.48 2.55
N GLY A 310 2.57 7.74 3.23
CA GLY A 310 2.34 8.97 3.97
C GLY A 310 3.26 9.13 5.18
N ALA A 311 3.80 8.05 5.74
CA ALA A 311 4.81 8.09 6.80
C ALA A 311 6.09 8.83 6.38
N LEU A 312 6.33 8.96 5.07
CA LEU A 312 7.47 9.68 4.50
C LEU A 312 7.24 11.19 4.35
N LEU A 313 6.03 11.69 4.66
CA LEU A 313 5.80 13.14 4.68
C LEU A 313 6.66 13.78 5.76
N ARG A 314 7.53 14.70 5.35
CA ARG A 314 8.52 15.31 6.24
C ARG A 314 7.86 15.99 7.44
N GLY A 315 8.38 15.74 8.63
CA GLY A 315 7.89 16.34 9.87
C GLY A 315 6.55 15.82 10.37
N LEU A 316 5.98 14.75 9.75
CA LEU A 316 4.75 14.13 10.26
C LEU A 316 4.98 13.43 11.60
N ASP A 317 6.12 12.81 11.78
CA ASP A 317 6.55 12.23 13.05
C ASP A 317 6.71 13.29 14.15
N GLU A 318 7.29 14.46 13.82
CA GLU A 318 7.40 15.58 14.74
C GLU A 318 6.02 16.18 15.08
N ARG A 319 5.14 16.32 14.09
CA ARG A 319 3.76 16.78 14.32
C ARG A 319 3.01 15.85 15.26
N LEU A 320 3.04 14.54 15.00
CA LEU A 320 2.37 13.55 15.84
C LEU A 320 2.97 13.51 17.25
N ARG A 321 4.30 13.56 17.38
CA ARG A 321 4.97 13.62 18.69
C ARG A 321 4.56 14.85 19.49
N HIS A 322 4.50 16.01 18.84
CA HIS A 322 4.06 17.24 19.48
C HIS A 322 2.61 17.16 19.96
N GLU A 323 1.73 16.55 19.17
CA GLU A 323 0.30 16.50 19.42
C GLU A 323 -0.14 15.39 20.41
N THR A 324 0.67 14.33 20.56
CA THR A 324 0.34 13.16 21.40
C THR A 324 1.24 13.02 22.63
N ASN A 325 2.41 13.66 22.63
CA ASN A 325 3.50 13.44 23.61
C ASN A 325 3.97 11.98 23.71
N ILE A 326 3.75 11.17 22.65
CA ILE A 326 4.20 9.79 22.55
C ILE A 326 5.39 9.72 21.58
N PRO A 327 6.41 8.87 21.82
CA PRO A 327 7.47 8.63 20.84
C PRO A 327 6.90 8.13 19.49
N ILE A 328 7.44 8.65 18.40
CA ILE A 328 7.01 8.26 17.04
C ILE A 328 8.19 7.64 16.32
N HIS A 329 7.98 6.47 15.73
CA HIS A 329 8.95 5.72 14.97
C HIS A 329 8.46 5.50 13.54
N ILE A 330 9.28 5.83 12.55
CA ILE A 330 9.00 5.46 11.17
C ILE A 330 9.57 4.04 10.95
N ALA A 331 8.77 3.12 10.41
CA ALA A 331 9.22 1.78 10.08
C ALA A 331 10.42 1.84 9.11
N GLU A 332 11.32 0.85 9.17
CA GLU A 332 12.52 0.82 8.34
C GLU A 332 12.21 0.89 6.84
N ARG A 333 11.15 0.20 6.42
CA ARG A 333 10.65 0.18 5.05
C ARG A 333 9.14 0.47 5.01
N PRO A 334 8.72 1.70 5.28
CA PRO A 334 7.31 2.00 5.51
C PRO A 334 6.41 1.68 4.32
N LEU A 335 6.87 1.91 3.08
CA LEU A 335 6.16 1.57 1.83
C LEU A 335 5.93 0.07 1.64
N LEU A 336 6.71 -0.78 2.30
CA LEU A 336 6.71 -2.22 2.08
C LEU A 336 6.16 -3.00 3.29
N ALA A 337 5.88 -2.31 4.40
CA ALA A 337 5.51 -2.95 5.66
C ALA A 337 4.27 -3.87 5.49
N VAL A 338 3.22 -3.39 4.86
CA VAL A 338 1.98 -4.15 4.63
C VAL A 338 2.24 -5.41 3.80
N VAL A 339 2.91 -5.29 2.65
CA VAL A 339 3.18 -6.44 1.78
C VAL A 339 4.17 -7.44 2.40
N GLU A 340 5.14 -6.96 3.19
CA GLU A 340 6.09 -7.83 3.91
C GLU A 340 5.41 -8.58 5.04
N GLY A 341 4.53 -7.92 5.79
CA GLY A 341 3.73 -8.58 6.82
C GLY A 341 2.81 -9.63 6.24
N SER A 342 2.13 -9.32 5.14
CA SER A 342 1.32 -10.28 4.39
C SER A 342 2.15 -11.44 3.83
N GLY A 343 3.38 -11.14 3.39
CA GLY A 343 4.37 -12.13 2.96
C GLY A 343 4.76 -13.07 4.09
N LYS A 344 5.01 -12.56 5.29
CA LYS A 344 5.28 -13.39 6.48
C LYS A 344 4.11 -14.32 6.79
N CYS A 345 2.86 -13.86 6.61
CA CYS A 345 1.69 -14.73 6.79
C CYS A 345 1.64 -15.93 5.85
N ILE A 346 2.25 -15.87 4.67
CA ILE A 346 2.35 -17.04 3.79
C ILE A 346 3.61 -17.87 4.02
N GLU A 347 4.70 -17.27 4.50
CA GLU A 347 5.91 -18.00 4.89
C GLU A 347 5.68 -18.80 6.18
N GLU A 348 5.06 -18.20 7.18
CA GLU A 348 4.82 -18.75 8.53
C GLU A 348 3.33 -19.03 8.75
N PHE A 349 2.68 -19.61 7.75
CA PHE A 349 1.22 -19.71 7.70
C PHE A 349 0.59 -20.36 8.94
N GLU A 350 1.18 -21.44 9.46
CA GLU A 350 0.64 -22.16 10.62
C GLU A 350 0.65 -21.32 11.91
N ALA A 351 1.67 -20.46 12.07
CA ALA A 351 1.80 -19.57 13.22
C ALA A 351 0.85 -18.37 13.13
N LEU A 352 0.64 -17.85 11.91
CA LEU A 352 -0.09 -16.61 11.65
C LEU A 352 -1.51 -16.84 11.09
N GLU A 353 -1.97 -18.10 10.92
CA GLU A 353 -3.33 -18.37 10.42
C GLU A 353 -4.43 -17.71 11.26
N LYS A 354 -4.18 -17.53 12.58
CA LYS A 354 -5.15 -16.96 13.51
C LYS A 354 -5.43 -15.48 13.28
N VAL A 355 -4.48 -14.75 12.70
CA VAL A 355 -4.66 -13.32 12.36
C VAL A 355 -5.33 -13.12 10.99
N LEU A 356 -5.54 -14.23 10.24
CA LEU A 356 -6.18 -14.19 8.93
C LEU A 356 -7.70 -14.39 9.06
N ILE A 357 -8.46 -13.58 8.35
CA ILE A 357 -9.92 -13.72 8.23
C ILE A 357 -10.20 -14.79 7.18
N SER A 358 -10.56 -15.99 7.63
CA SER A 358 -11.00 -17.08 6.76
C SER A 358 -12.53 -17.20 6.80
N GLU A 359 -13.13 -17.90 5.82
CA GLU A 359 -14.52 -18.27 5.94
C GLU A 359 -14.68 -19.30 7.09
N PRO A 360 -15.79 -19.25 7.87
CA PRO A 360 -16.12 -20.34 8.78
C PRO A 360 -16.11 -21.66 7.98
N ARG A 361 -15.43 -22.68 8.48
CA ARG A 361 -15.54 -24.03 7.91
C ARG A 361 -17.02 -24.42 7.99
N ARG A 362 -17.68 -24.57 6.82
CA ARG A 362 -19.01 -25.18 6.73
C ARG A 362 -18.93 -26.66 7.07
#